data_262e80ebbfaf54940873312c58bde2c4
#
_entry.id   262e80ebbfaf54940873312c58bde2c4
#
_cell.length_a   1.000
_cell.length_b   1.000
_cell.length_c   1.000
_cell.angle_alpha   90.00
_cell.angle_beta   90.00
_cell.angle_gamma   90.00
#
_symmetry.space_group_name_H-M   'P 1'
#
loop_
_entity.id
_entity.type
_entity.pdbx_description
1 polymer ?
#
loop_
_entity_poly.entity_id
_entity_poly.type
_entity_poly.pdbx_seq_one_letter_code
_entity_poly.pdbx_strand_id
1 'polypeptide(L)'
;MSRGPERDILEEFAEQRSRPRYPEVEVEQGLVVEDRSSGFVGDVVRWSHEGVTLRDRKQHLRHFSWKAGGFLLEGRPVTLTRPSVASTVGQRRSAAGAVLSDPGRARVARPHRIWVEGRHDAELLEQVWGDELRELAVVVEPLHGADDLAAAVAEFRPGPGRRLGVLLDHLVPGSKESRIAGSVRDPDVLITGHPFVDVWAGIRPRAIDREAWPEVPLGTPWKEGVCDALGESVEGFWARLRGRVTSFADLEPELVGAVERLIDFVAEPEGDSGDETG
;
A
#
# COMPACT_ATOMS: atom_id res chain seq x y z
N MET A 1 51.58 -15.34 -8.57
CA MET A 1 50.98 -14.16 -7.98
C MET A 1 50.45 -13.28 -9.10
N SER A 2 49.19 -13.43 -9.46
CA SER A 2 48.54 -12.67 -10.55
C SER A 2 47.73 -11.56 -9.90
N ARG A 3 48.13 -10.30 -10.21
CA ARG A 3 47.35 -9.13 -9.83
C ARG A 3 46.14 -9.05 -10.75
N GLY A 4 44.94 -9.11 -10.19
CA GLY A 4 43.69 -8.80 -10.91
C GLY A 4 43.69 -7.33 -11.38
N PRO A 5 42.92 -7.00 -12.44
CA PRO A 5 42.87 -5.64 -12.97
C PRO A 5 42.20 -4.71 -11.93
N GLU A 6 42.97 -3.73 -11.44
CA GLU A 6 42.45 -2.56 -10.77
C GLU A 6 41.56 -1.83 -11.79
N ARG A 7 40.25 -1.83 -11.55
CA ARG A 7 39.33 -0.97 -12.29
C ARG A 7 39.67 0.49 -11.94
N ASP A 8 39.98 1.25 -12.96
CA ASP A 8 40.34 2.64 -12.81
C ASP A 8 39.09 3.45 -12.41
N ILE A 9 39.13 3.95 -11.18
CA ILE A 9 38.05 4.79 -10.60
C ILE A 9 37.75 6.00 -11.50
N LEU A 10 38.74 6.46 -12.29
CA LEU A 10 38.58 7.56 -13.22
C LEU A 10 37.72 7.21 -14.44
N GLU A 11 37.73 5.92 -14.88
CA GLU A 11 36.84 5.46 -15.94
C GLU A 11 35.38 5.41 -15.47
N GLU A 12 35.10 4.98 -14.23
CA GLU A 12 33.75 5.00 -13.66
C GLU A 12 33.20 6.45 -13.54
N PHE A 13 34.05 7.40 -13.17
CA PHE A 13 33.65 8.82 -13.12
C PHE A 13 33.47 9.41 -14.54
N ALA A 14 34.18 8.94 -15.54
CA ALA A 14 34.02 9.37 -16.92
C ALA A 14 32.71 8.81 -17.54
N GLU A 15 32.39 7.55 -17.27
CA GLU A 15 31.12 6.94 -17.69
C GLU A 15 29.90 7.59 -17.03
N GLN A 16 30.00 8.00 -15.77
CA GLN A 16 28.94 8.73 -15.07
C GLN A 16 28.69 10.13 -15.66
N ARG A 17 29.72 10.79 -16.23
CA ARG A 17 29.61 12.11 -16.88
C ARG A 17 29.02 12.04 -18.28
N SER A 18 29.02 10.89 -18.93
CA SER A 18 28.54 10.71 -20.32
C SER A 18 27.06 10.31 -20.43
N ARG A 19 26.38 10.06 -19.32
CA ARG A 19 24.95 9.73 -19.35
C ARG A 19 24.13 10.96 -19.71
N PRO A 20 23.20 10.86 -20.67
CA PRO A 20 22.31 11.97 -21.00
C PRO A 20 21.57 12.44 -19.76
N ARG A 21 21.69 13.72 -19.43
CA ARG A 21 20.87 14.33 -18.37
C ARG A 21 19.52 14.69 -18.94
N TYR A 22 18.49 14.03 -18.46
CA TYR A 22 17.11 14.38 -18.79
C TYR A 22 16.57 15.36 -17.75
N PRO A 23 15.71 16.33 -18.15
CA PRO A 23 15.03 17.18 -17.20
C PRO A 23 14.34 16.35 -16.11
N GLU A 24 14.52 16.74 -14.87
CA GLU A 24 13.83 16.13 -13.74
C GLU A 24 12.48 16.80 -13.57
N VAL A 25 11.44 16.01 -13.42
CA VAL A 25 10.06 16.45 -13.19
C VAL A 25 9.55 15.74 -11.96
N GLU A 26 9.20 16.51 -10.95
CA GLU A 26 8.54 15.97 -9.77
C GLU A 26 7.14 15.47 -10.13
N VAL A 27 6.78 14.26 -9.67
CA VAL A 27 5.44 13.73 -9.91
C VAL A 27 4.43 14.48 -9.06
N GLU A 28 3.27 14.73 -9.65
CA GLU A 28 2.07 15.21 -8.97
C GLU A 28 0.87 14.39 -9.43
N GLN A 29 -0.14 14.30 -8.59
CA GLN A 29 -1.35 13.56 -8.92
C GLN A 29 -2.05 14.20 -10.14
N GLY A 30 -2.37 13.36 -11.13
CA GLY A 30 -2.99 13.81 -12.37
C GLY A 30 -1.99 14.25 -13.45
N LEU A 31 -0.67 14.23 -13.19
CA LEU A 31 0.35 14.49 -14.21
C LEU A 31 0.25 13.42 -15.32
N VAL A 32 -0.02 13.84 -16.56
CA VAL A 32 -0.12 12.91 -17.68
C VAL A 32 1.24 12.71 -18.33
N VAL A 33 1.69 11.46 -18.36
CA VAL A 33 2.97 11.07 -18.96
C VAL A 33 2.83 9.78 -19.77
N GLU A 34 3.82 9.51 -20.62
CA GLU A 34 3.94 8.28 -21.37
C GLU A 34 5.20 7.52 -20.94
N ASP A 35 5.08 6.22 -20.66
CA ASP A 35 6.27 5.37 -20.48
C ASP A 35 6.93 5.08 -21.83
N ARG A 36 8.18 5.50 -21.98
CA ARG A 36 8.94 5.35 -23.24
C ARG A 36 9.17 3.91 -23.68
N SER A 37 9.19 2.98 -22.77
CA SER A 37 9.49 1.59 -23.11
C SER A 37 8.27 0.85 -23.64
N SER A 38 7.07 1.17 -23.16
CA SER A 38 5.84 0.48 -23.50
C SER A 38 4.86 1.34 -24.33
N GLY A 39 5.08 2.66 -24.41
CA GLY A 39 4.11 3.60 -24.99
C GLY A 39 2.82 3.74 -24.17
N PHE A 40 2.83 3.33 -22.90
CA PHE A 40 1.67 3.46 -22.03
C PHE A 40 1.49 4.91 -21.61
N VAL A 41 0.34 5.50 -21.94
CA VAL A 41 -0.03 6.87 -21.61
C VAL A 41 -1.05 6.84 -20.48
N GLY A 42 -0.79 7.59 -19.41
CA GLY A 42 -1.72 7.69 -18.29
C GLY A 42 -1.43 8.88 -17.37
N ASP A 43 -2.41 9.19 -16.54
CA ASP A 43 -2.23 10.14 -15.43
C ASP A 43 -1.60 9.44 -14.22
N VAL A 44 -0.72 10.16 -13.54
CA VAL A 44 -0.14 9.70 -12.27
C VAL A 44 -1.23 9.65 -11.21
N VAL A 45 -1.49 8.47 -10.67
CA VAL A 45 -2.46 8.29 -9.57
C VAL A 45 -1.79 8.03 -8.25
N ARG A 46 -0.56 7.47 -8.27
CA ARG A 46 0.21 7.15 -7.06
C ARG A 46 1.69 7.02 -7.40
N TRP A 47 2.53 7.17 -6.39
CA TRP A 47 3.96 6.84 -6.44
C TRP A 47 4.45 6.31 -5.10
N SER A 48 5.54 5.54 -5.13
CA SER A 48 6.22 4.95 -3.98
C SER A 48 7.74 5.11 -4.11
N HIS A 49 8.51 4.50 -3.21
CA HIS A 49 9.97 4.44 -3.38
C HIS A 49 10.39 3.61 -4.61
N GLU A 50 9.56 2.69 -5.09
CA GLU A 50 9.86 1.79 -6.21
C GLU A 50 9.51 2.40 -7.57
N GLY A 51 8.50 3.29 -7.62
CA GLY A 51 8.06 3.81 -8.90
C GLY A 51 6.78 4.62 -8.83
N VAL A 52 6.19 4.79 -10.00
CA VAL A 52 4.97 5.56 -10.25
C VAL A 52 3.89 4.66 -10.85
N THR A 53 2.64 4.85 -10.44
CA THR A 53 1.48 4.17 -11.02
C THR A 53 0.72 5.14 -11.91
N LEU A 54 0.54 4.72 -13.16
CA LEU A 54 -0.23 5.46 -14.15
C LEU A 54 -1.57 4.78 -14.39
N ARG A 55 -2.58 5.60 -14.67
CA ARG A 55 -3.93 5.17 -15.04
C ARG A 55 -4.25 5.64 -16.46
N ASP A 56 -4.60 4.71 -17.36
CA ASP A 56 -5.00 5.05 -18.71
C ASP A 56 -6.45 5.55 -18.78
N ARG A 57 -6.87 6.00 -19.96
CA ARG A 57 -8.25 6.45 -20.21
C ARG A 57 -9.32 5.35 -20.05
N LYS A 58 -8.91 4.08 -20.02
CA LYS A 58 -9.78 2.92 -19.79
C LYS A 58 -9.78 2.47 -18.32
N GLN A 59 -9.18 3.27 -17.43
CA GLN A 59 -9.02 2.99 -16.02
C GLN A 59 -8.08 1.81 -15.69
N HIS A 60 -7.23 1.39 -16.64
CA HIS A 60 -6.21 0.39 -16.36
C HIS A 60 -5.05 1.03 -15.61
N LEU A 61 -4.68 0.43 -14.48
CA LEU A 61 -3.54 0.84 -13.68
C LEU A 61 -2.30 0.05 -14.09
N ARG A 62 -1.17 0.74 -14.21
CA ARG A 62 0.12 0.12 -14.47
C ARG A 62 1.24 0.80 -13.70
N HIS A 63 2.07 -0.02 -13.05
CA HIS A 63 3.20 0.46 -12.27
C HIS A 63 4.48 0.47 -13.11
N PHE A 64 5.30 1.52 -12.92
CA PHE A 64 6.57 1.74 -13.61
C PHE A 64 7.63 2.16 -12.61
N SER A 65 8.80 1.51 -12.65
CA SER A 65 9.94 1.88 -11.80
C SER A 65 10.55 3.23 -12.19
N TRP A 66 11.17 3.90 -11.23
CA TRP A 66 11.94 5.12 -11.46
C TRP A 66 13.09 4.85 -12.44
N LYS A 67 13.11 5.56 -13.57
CA LYS A 67 14.12 5.38 -14.60
C LYS A 67 14.49 6.72 -15.21
N ALA A 68 15.78 7.04 -15.23
CA ALA A 68 16.29 8.26 -15.86
C ALA A 68 15.88 8.32 -17.34
N GLY A 69 15.18 9.40 -17.73
CA GLY A 69 14.62 9.57 -19.07
C GLY A 69 13.60 8.50 -19.47
N GLY A 70 12.99 7.81 -18.52
CA GLY A 70 12.06 6.71 -18.76
C GLY A 70 10.67 7.14 -19.21
N PHE A 71 10.35 8.41 -19.09
CA PHE A 71 9.02 8.93 -19.40
C PHE A 71 9.06 10.06 -20.42
N LEU A 72 7.94 10.30 -21.10
CA LEU A 72 7.72 11.46 -21.94
C LEU A 72 6.68 12.36 -21.29
N LEU A 73 7.01 13.62 -21.15
CA LEU A 73 6.07 14.69 -20.83
C LEU A 73 5.96 15.60 -22.07
N GLU A 74 4.75 15.73 -22.61
CA GLU A 74 4.51 16.48 -23.85
C GLU A 74 5.45 16.07 -25.01
N GLY A 75 5.73 14.75 -25.10
CA GLY A 75 6.62 14.19 -26.14
C GLY A 75 8.12 14.38 -25.89
N ARG A 76 8.53 15.01 -24.78
CA ARG A 76 9.93 15.22 -24.40
C ARG A 76 10.39 14.22 -23.32
N PRO A 77 11.57 13.60 -23.48
CA PRO A 77 12.07 12.69 -22.47
C PRO A 77 12.39 13.40 -21.16
N VAL A 78 11.84 12.89 -20.06
CA VAL A 78 12.04 13.40 -18.70
C VAL A 78 12.37 12.26 -17.74
N THR A 79 13.02 12.62 -16.64
CA THR A 79 13.17 11.75 -15.47
C THR A 79 12.10 12.16 -14.46
N LEU A 80 11.15 11.28 -14.20
CA LEU A 80 10.22 11.51 -13.10
C LEU A 80 10.96 11.29 -11.79
N THR A 81 10.77 12.20 -10.84
CA THR A 81 11.34 12.14 -9.50
C THR A 81 10.22 12.24 -8.46
N ARG A 82 10.48 11.68 -7.30
CA ARG A 82 9.59 11.88 -6.15
C ARG A 82 9.62 13.37 -5.76
N PRO A 83 8.49 13.94 -5.33
CA PRO A 83 8.48 15.32 -4.84
C PRO A 83 9.48 15.49 -3.70
N SER A 84 10.34 16.50 -3.82
CA SER A 84 11.24 16.85 -2.73
C SER A 84 10.46 17.58 -1.64
N VAL A 85 10.85 17.36 -0.40
CA VAL A 85 10.20 17.97 0.79
C VAL A 85 10.16 19.50 0.74
N ALA A 86 10.97 20.12 -0.12
CA ALA A 86 11.07 21.57 -0.27
C ALA A 86 10.06 22.20 -1.24
N SER A 87 9.44 21.42 -2.12
CA SER A 87 8.60 21.94 -3.22
C SER A 87 7.09 21.91 -2.97
N THR A 88 6.63 21.36 -1.86
CA THR A 88 5.19 21.18 -1.62
C THR A 88 4.62 22.19 -0.63
N VAL A 89 4.48 23.42 -1.05
CA VAL A 89 3.49 24.39 -0.52
C VAL A 89 2.13 24.18 -1.24
N GLY A 90 1.94 23.05 -1.92
CA GLY A 90 0.67 22.59 -2.47
C GLY A 90 0.14 21.45 -1.60
N GLN A 91 -1.13 21.52 -1.21
CA GLN A 91 -1.80 20.50 -0.41
C GLN A 91 -1.62 19.12 -1.04
N ARG A 92 -0.88 18.22 -0.37
CA ARG A 92 -0.82 16.80 -0.75
C ARG A 92 -2.14 16.13 -0.39
N ARG A 93 -2.70 15.39 -1.33
CA ARG A 93 -3.90 14.58 -1.12
C ARG A 93 -3.56 13.11 -1.27
N SER A 94 -4.19 12.24 -0.47
CA SER A 94 -4.13 10.79 -0.67
C SER A 94 -4.75 10.39 -2.02
N ALA A 95 -4.62 9.13 -2.42
CA ALA A 95 -5.23 8.60 -3.65
C ALA A 95 -6.75 8.82 -3.72
N ALA A 96 -7.44 8.99 -2.57
CA ALA A 96 -8.86 9.34 -2.48
C ALA A 96 -9.10 10.85 -2.19
N GLY A 97 -8.06 11.70 -2.23
CA GLY A 97 -8.20 13.15 -2.14
C GLY A 97 -8.01 13.78 -0.76
N ALA A 98 -7.63 13.03 0.28
CA ALA A 98 -7.33 13.58 1.60
C ALA A 98 -6.02 14.39 1.62
N VAL A 99 -5.96 15.48 2.39
CA VAL A 99 -4.79 16.38 2.49
C VAL A 99 -3.77 15.81 3.47
N LEU A 100 -2.53 15.59 3.00
CA LEU A 100 -1.41 15.11 3.82
C LEU A 100 -0.58 16.30 4.36
N SER A 101 -0.22 16.25 5.63
CA SER A 101 0.53 17.33 6.32
C SER A 101 2.05 17.14 6.23
N ASP A 102 2.84 18.21 6.42
CA ASP A 102 4.29 18.38 6.21
C ASP A 102 5.17 17.36 7.01
N PRO A 103 6.21 16.73 6.40
CA PRO A 103 7.08 15.72 7.03
C PRO A 103 8.25 16.25 7.88
N GLY A 104 8.35 17.56 8.15
CA GLY A 104 9.55 18.19 8.73
C GLY A 104 9.72 18.13 10.25
N ARG A 105 8.79 17.54 11.03
CA ARG A 105 8.92 17.36 12.49
C ARG A 105 8.93 15.88 12.82
N ALA A 106 9.76 15.47 13.80
CA ALA A 106 9.65 14.16 14.40
C ALA A 106 8.18 13.94 14.82
N ARG A 107 7.44 13.15 14.05
CA ARG A 107 6.02 12.92 14.29
C ARG A 107 5.90 11.93 15.42
N VAL A 108 5.28 12.36 16.50
CA VAL A 108 4.68 11.42 17.46
C VAL A 108 3.63 10.65 16.68
N ALA A 109 3.61 9.32 16.81
CA ALA A 109 2.58 8.49 16.18
C ALA A 109 1.21 9.09 16.47
N ARG A 110 0.41 9.30 15.41
CA ARG A 110 -0.97 9.76 15.60
C ARG A 110 -1.71 8.71 16.43
N PRO A 111 -2.72 9.10 17.19
CA PRO A 111 -3.52 8.13 17.95
C PRO A 111 -4.39 7.23 17.05
N HIS A 112 -4.46 7.51 15.73
CA HIS A 112 -5.17 6.67 14.77
C HIS A 112 -4.50 5.31 14.63
N ARG A 113 -5.31 4.27 14.44
CA ARG A 113 -4.84 2.90 14.25
C ARG A 113 -5.56 2.24 13.09
N ILE A 114 -4.89 1.27 12.49
CA ILE A 114 -5.52 0.26 11.65
C ILE A 114 -5.32 -1.09 12.34
N TRP A 115 -6.43 -1.72 12.71
CA TRP A 115 -6.42 -3.07 13.23
C TRP A 115 -6.67 -4.09 12.13
N VAL A 116 -5.99 -5.19 12.22
CA VAL A 116 -6.10 -6.33 11.30
C VAL A 116 -6.24 -7.62 12.11
N GLU A 117 -6.77 -8.71 11.51
CA GLU A 117 -7.05 -9.92 12.30
C GLU A 117 -5.77 -10.56 12.82
N GLY A 118 -4.71 -10.65 12.01
CA GLY A 118 -3.52 -11.39 12.35
C GLY A 118 -2.20 -10.69 12.00
N ARG A 119 -1.13 -11.37 12.38
CA ARG A 119 0.24 -10.91 12.14
C ARG A 119 0.57 -10.80 10.64
N HIS A 120 0.12 -11.79 9.85
CA HIS A 120 0.42 -11.80 8.41
C HIS A 120 -0.25 -10.64 7.67
N ASP A 121 -1.43 -10.25 8.11
CA ASP A 121 -2.15 -9.07 7.62
C ASP A 121 -1.34 -7.80 7.89
N ALA A 122 -0.91 -7.61 9.14
CA ALA A 122 -0.10 -6.46 9.52
C ALA A 122 1.21 -6.40 8.71
N GLU A 123 1.91 -7.51 8.60
CA GLU A 123 3.15 -7.60 7.84
C GLU A 123 2.95 -7.31 6.34
N LEU A 124 1.82 -7.73 5.76
CA LEU A 124 1.49 -7.44 4.36
C LEU A 124 1.15 -5.97 4.16
N LEU A 125 0.33 -5.40 5.02
CA LEU A 125 -0.03 -3.98 4.96
C LEU A 125 1.20 -3.09 5.10
N GLU A 126 2.05 -3.37 6.08
CA GLU A 126 3.29 -2.63 6.29
C GLU A 126 4.26 -2.74 5.11
N GLN A 127 4.28 -3.89 4.42
CA GLN A 127 5.13 -4.08 3.26
C GLN A 127 4.63 -3.29 2.05
N VAL A 128 3.33 -3.29 1.79
CA VAL A 128 2.76 -2.71 0.57
C VAL A 128 2.44 -1.22 0.74
N TRP A 129 1.95 -0.79 1.90
CA TRP A 129 1.55 0.59 2.20
C TRP A 129 2.41 1.24 3.29
N GLY A 130 3.50 0.61 3.71
CA GLY A 130 4.30 1.07 4.85
C GLY A 130 4.84 2.50 4.72
N ASP A 131 5.19 2.96 3.52
CA ASP A 131 5.62 4.34 3.30
C ASP A 131 4.48 5.33 3.55
N GLU A 132 3.28 5.02 3.04
CA GLU A 132 2.09 5.84 3.24
C GLU A 132 1.63 5.85 4.70
N LEU A 133 1.63 4.69 5.35
CA LEU A 133 1.31 4.56 6.77
C LEU A 133 2.29 5.35 7.66
N ARG A 134 3.58 5.34 7.31
CA ARG A 134 4.59 6.15 7.99
C ARG A 134 4.40 7.65 7.75
N GLU A 135 4.06 8.05 6.54
CA GLU A 135 3.74 9.46 6.22
C GLU A 135 2.55 9.96 7.01
N LEU A 136 1.55 9.11 7.21
CA LEU A 136 0.37 9.39 8.01
C LEU A 136 0.62 9.26 9.53
N ALA A 137 1.74 8.68 9.94
CA ALA A 137 2.06 8.31 11.31
C ALA A 137 0.99 7.36 11.94
N VAL A 138 0.39 6.50 11.12
CA VAL A 138 -0.58 5.48 11.50
C VAL A 138 0.12 4.15 11.76
N VAL A 139 -0.29 3.46 12.82
CA VAL A 139 0.25 2.15 13.20
C VAL A 139 -0.76 1.07 12.87
N VAL A 140 -0.28 -0.03 12.27
CA VAL A 140 -1.06 -1.25 12.05
C VAL A 140 -0.83 -2.21 13.21
N GLU A 141 -1.90 -2.70 13.83
CA GLU A 141 -1.85 -3.58 15.00
C GLU A 141 -2.69 -4.84 14.77
N PRO A 142 -2.16 -6.04 15.00
CA PRO A 142 -2.96 -7.26 14.94
C PRO A 142 -3.85 -7.41 16.17
N LEU A 143 -5.13 -7.75 15.95
CA LEU A 143 -6.12 -7.99 17.01
C LEU A 143 -5.93 -9.33 17.73
N HIS A 144 -5.20 -10.28 17.11
CA HIS A 144 -5.11 -11.66 17.59
C HIS A 144 -6.48 -12.36 17.72
N GLY A 145 -7.41 -12.03 16.82
CA GLY A 145 -8.77 -12.52 16.74
C GLY A 145 -9.80 -11.40 16.91
N ALA A 146 -10.85 -11.44 16.08
CA ALA A 146 -11.87 -10.39 16.01
C ALA A 146 -13.13 -10.71 16.85
N ASP A 147 -13.15 -11.80 17.63
CA ASP A 147 -14.36 -12.33 18.26
C ASP A 147 -15.03 -11.34 19.23
N ASP A 148 -14.29 -10.48 19.88
CA ASP A 148 -14.79 -9.46 20.81
C ASP A 148 -14.42 -8.03 20.34
N LEU A 149 -14.59 -7.77 19.05
CA LEU A 149 -14.24 -6.48 18.44
C LEU A 149 -14.96 -5.31 19.13
N ALA A 150 -16.24 -5.49 19.50
CA ALA A 150 -17.00 -4.41 20.12
C ALA A 150 -16.41 -3.98 21.48
N ALA A 151 -15.95 -4.93 22.31
CA ALA A 151 -15.27 -4.62 23.57
C ALA A 151 -13.91 -3.97 23.33
N ALA A 152 -13.12 -4.47 22.37
CA ALA A 152 -11.84 -3.88 22.01
C ALA A 152 -12.00 -2.44 21.52
N VAL A 153 -13.00 -2.15 20.67
CA VAL A 153 -13.33 -0.80 20.22
C VAL A 153 -13.74 0.10 21.39
N ALA A 154 -14.57 -0.39 22.30
CA ALA A 154 -14.96 0.37 23.49
C ALA A 154 -13.78 0.72 24.39
N GLU A 155 -12.81 -0.20 24.54
CA GLU A 155 -11.57 0.05 25.26
C GLU A 155 -10.65 1.04 24.54
N PHE A 156 -10.55 0.95 23.22
CA PHE A 156 -9.79 1.88 22.41
C PHE A 156 -10.30 3.31 22.52
N ARG A 157 -11.60 3.50 22.73
CA ARG A 157 -12.28 4.82 22.82
C ARG A 157 -11.99 5.67 21.56
N PRO A 158 -12.57 5.31 20.41
CA PRO A 158 -12.48 6.13 19.22
C PRO A 158 -13.02 7.53 19.44
N GLY A 159 -12.64 8.46 18.58
CA GLY A 159 -13.10 9.84 18.59
C GLY A 159 -12.47 10.60 17.42
N PRO A 160 -12.90 11.86 17.18
CA PRO A 160 -12.46 12.64 16.01
C PRO A 160 -10.94 12.67 15.85
N GLY A 161 -10.18 12.83 16.94
CA GLY A 161 -8.72 12.80 16.91
C GLY A 161 -8.09 11.41 17.05
N ARG A 162 -8.90 10.34 17.11
CA ARG A 162 -8.45 8.97 17.36
C ARG A 162 -9.28 7.95 16.59
N ARG A 163 -9.21 8.04 15.27
CA ARG A 163 -9.93 7.14 14.36
C ARG A 163 -9.35 5.75 14.34
N LEU A 164 -10.22 4.77 14.12
CA LEU A 164 -9.89 3.37 14.05
C LEU A 164 -10.36 2.76 12.72
N GLY A 165 -9.44 2.29 11.90
CA GLY A 165 -9.74 1.40 10.79
C GLY A 165 -9.66 -0.05 11.23
N VAL A 166 -10.53 -0.92 10.74
CA VAL A 166 -10.47 -2.37 11.01
C VAL A 166 -10.60 -3.13 9.70
N LEU A 167 -9.62 -4.01 9.40
CA LEU A 167 -9.68 -4.94 8.28
C LEU A 167 -10.05 -6.32 8.79
N LEU A 168 -11.14 -6.89 8.25
CA LEU A 168 -11.57 -8.24 8.56
C LEU A 168 -11.41 -9.16 7.34
N ASP A 169 -10.98 -10.39 7.60
CA ASP A 169 -11.00 -11.46 6.62
C ASP A 169 -12.44 -11.89 6.34
N HIS A 170 -12.68 -12.51 5.20
CA HIS A 170 -13.96 -13.14 4.83
C HIS A 170 -15.21 -12.30 5.14
N LEU A 171 -15.12 -10.99 4.97
CA LEU A 171 -16.25 -10.09 5.21
C LEU A 171 -17.27 -10.18 4.06
N VAL A 172 -18.09 -11.23 4.11
CA VAL A 172 -19.15 -11.48 3.12
C VAL A 172 -20.53 -11.48 3.79
N PRO A 173 -21.61 -11.20 3.04
CA PRO A 173 -22.96 -11.19 3.61
C PRO A 173 -23.30 -12.50 4.33
N GLY A 174 -23.70 -12.42 5.61
CA GLY A 174 -24.09 -13.56 6.43
C GLY A 174 -22.93 -14.29 7.13
N SER A 175 -21.68 -13.88 6.92
CA SER A 175 -20.53 -14.42 7.64
C SER A 175 -20.57 -14.06 9.14
N LYS A 176 -19.70 -14.70 9.91
CA LYS A 176 -19.46 -14.33 11.32
C LYS A 176 -18.91 -12.90 11.39
N GLU A 177 -17.98 -12.56 10.52
CA GLU A 177 -17.29 -11.29 10.42
C GLU A 177 -18.28 -10.15 10.10
N SER A 178 -19.27 -10.40 9.22
CA SER A 178 -20.30 -9.39 8.93
C SER A 178 -21.20 -9.08 10.13
N ARG A 179 -21.44 -10.05 11.02
CA ARG A 179 -22.17 -9.87 12.27
C ARG A 179 -21.34 -9.11 13.30
N ILE A 180 -20.06 -9.44 13.39
CA ILE A 180 -19.10 -8.73 14.25
C ILE A 180 -19.00 -7.27 13.81
N ALA A 181 -18.79 -7.01 12.52
CA ALA A 181 -18.76 -5.65 11.98
C ALA A 181 -20.07 -4.87 12.28
N GLY A 182 -21.21 -5.53 12.14
CA GLY A 182 -22.54 -4.93 12.42
C GLY A 182 -22.78 -4.60 13.90
N SER A 183 -21.99 -5.14 14.84
CA SER A 183 -22.08 -4.84 16.27
C SER A 183 -21.41 -3.52 16.67
N VAL A 184 -20.51 -3.01 15.84
CA VAL A 184 -19.81 -1.75 16.06
C VAL A 184 -20.51 -0.63 15.30
N ARG A 185 -20.93 0.42 16.00
CA ARG A 185 -21.60 1.59 15.42
C ARG A 185 -20.99 2.85 16.03
N ASP A 186 -19.88 3.26 15.48
CA ASP A 186 -19.15 4.43 15.92
C ASP A 186 -18.69 5.20 14.67
N PRO A 187 -18.97 6.50 14.55
CA PRO A 187 -18.59 7.30 13.37
C PRO A 187 -17.09 7.43 13.18
N ASP A 188 -16.30 7.26 14.25
CA ASP A 188 -14.85 7.30 14.23
C ASP A 188 -14.21 5.92 14.04
N VAL A 189 -15.03 4.91 13.66
CA VAL A 189 -14.60 3.55 13.33
C VAL A 189 -15.07 3.18 11.93
N LEU A 190 -14.15 2.82 11.06
CA LEU A 190 -14.46 2.22 9.77
C LEU A 190 -14.02 0.74 9.76
N ILE A 191 -14.99 -0.14 9.54
CA ILE A 191 -14.70 -1.57 9.33
C ILE A 191 -14.83 -1.89 7.85
N THR A 192 -13.78 -2.41 7.28
CA THR A 192 -13.76 -2.95 5.91
C THR A 192 -13.31 -4.40 5.94
N GLY A 193 -13.34 -5.05 4.79
CA GLY A 193 -12.81 -6.39 4.63
C GLY A 193 -12.84 -6.84 3.19
N HIS A 194 -12.39 -8.05 2.98
CA HIS A 194 -12.32 -8.71 1.69
C HIS A 194 -13.01 -10.08 1.72
N PRO A 195 -13.36 -10.65 0.56
CA PRO A 195 -14.11 -11.91 0.50
C PRO A 195 -13.25 -13.16 0.77
N PHE A 196 -11.94 -13.01 0.84
CA PHE A 196 -11.01 -14.12 0.98
C PHE A 196 -11.02 -14.68 2.39
N VAL A 197 -10.79 -16.00 2.50
CA VAL A 197 -10.77 -16.72 3.79
C VAL A 197 -9.59 -16.31 4.67
N ASP A 198 -8.57 -15.71 4.08
CA ASP A 198 -7.35 -15.25 4.74
C ASP A 198 -6.63 -14.28 3.81
N VAL A 199 -5.83 -13.38 4.36
CA VAL A 199 -5.07 -12.36 3.61
C VAL A 199 -4.16 -12.97 2.54
N TRP A 200 -3.61 -14.18 2.75
CA TRP A 200 -2.81 -14.85 1.71
C TRP A 200 -3.60 -15.08 0.42
N ALA A 201 -4.88 -15.46 0.53
CA ALA A 201 -5.74 -15.64 -0.63
C ALA A 201 -6.05 -14.32 -1.35
N GLY A 202 -5.82 -13.19 -0.71
CA GLY A 202 -5.83 -11.87 -1.33
C GLY A 202 -4.55 -11.52 -2.10
N ILE A 203 -3.54 -12.38 -2.06
CA ILE A 203 -2.34 -12.28 -2.91
C ILE A 203 -2.60 -13.09 -4.18
N ARG A 204 -2.32 -12.51 -5.34
CA ARG A 204 -2.55 -13.19 -6.62
C ARG A 204 -1.70 -14.44 -6.75
N PRO A 205 -2.27 -15.58 -7.19
CA PRO A 205 -1.56 -16.87 -7.29
C PRO A 205 -0.27 -16.84 -8.13
N ARG A 206 -0.16 -15.88 -9.07
CA ARG A 206 1.07 -15.68 -9.85
C ARG A 206 2.29 -15.35 -8.98
N ALA A 207 2.11 -14.83 -7.76
CA ALA A 207 3.20 -14.60 -6.81
C ALA A 207 3.90 -15.89 -6.38
N ILE A 208 3.24 -17.03 -6.56
CA ILE A 208 3.78 -18.38 -6.31
C ILE A 208 3.90 -19.22 -7.60
N ASP A 209 3.98 -18.54 -8.76
CA ASP A 209 4.10 -19.15 -10.08
C ASP A 209 2.95 -20.13 -10.41
N ARG A 210 1.71 -19.80 -9.97
CA ARG A 210 0.49 -20.58 -10.19
C ARG A 210 -0.62 -19.75 -10.79
N GLU A 211 -1.58 -20.42 -11.44
CA GLU A 211 -2.80 -19.79 -11.96
C GLU A 211 -3.90 -19.68 -10.90
N ALA A 212 -3.90 -20.58 -9.92
CA ALA A 212 -4.86 -20.60 -8.82
C ALA A 212 -4.21 -21.11 -7.52
N TRP A 213 -4.81 -20.75 -6.40
CA TRP A 213 -4.48 -21.31 -5.10
C TRP A 213 -4.85 -22.79 -5.05
N PRO A 214 -4.09 -23.63 -4.32
CA PRO A 214 -4.46 -25.03 -4.11
C PRO A 214 -5.85 -25.15 -3.47
N GLU A 215 -6.62 -26.13 -3.93
CA GLU A 215 -7.88 -26.48 -3.27
C GLU A 215 -7.59 -27.12 -1.91
N VAL A 216 -8.27 -26.61 -0.88
CA VAL A 216 -8.14 -27.12 0.49
C VAL A 216 -9.43 -27.87 0.85
N PRO A 217 -9.35 -29.11 1.35
CA PRO A 217 -10.52 -29.87 1.77
C PRO A 217 -11.29 -29.15 2.89
N LEU A 218 -12.62 -29.28 2.85
CA LEU A 218 -13.49 -28.75 3.92
C LEU A 218 -13.09 -29.30 5.29
N GLY A 219 -13.00 -28.41 6.28
CA GLY A 219 -12.62 -28.77 7.65
C GLY A 219 -11.11 -28.73 7.93
N THR A 220 -10.28 -28.50 6.91
CA THR A 220 -8.85 -28.24 7.09
C THR A 220 -8.63 -26.75 7.21
N PRO A 221 -7.84 -26.26 8.19
CA PRO A 221 -7.44 -24.84 8.23
C PRO A 221 -6.75 -24.46 6.93
N TRP A 222 -7.19 -23.36 6.31
CA TRP A 222 -6.83 -23.05 4.93
C TRP A 222 -5.31 -22.91 4.72
N LYS A 223 -4.61 -22.20 5.60
CA LYS A 223 -3.15 -22.05 5.53
C LYS A 223 -2.41 -23.38 5.60
N GLU A 224 -2.83 -24.25 6.51
CA GLU A 224 -2.25 -25.58 6.68
C GLU A 224 -2.47 -26.41 5.41
N GLY A 225 -3.70 -26.44 4.90
CA GLY A 225 -4.01 -27.20 3.69
C GLY A 225 -3.28 -26.70 2.45
N VAL A 226 -3.09 -25.39 2.30
CA VAL A 226 -2.25 -24.81 1.23
C VAL A 226 -0.81 -25.26 1.39
N CYS A 227 -0.25 -25.18 2.59
CA CYS A 227 1.13 -25.56 2.85
C CYS A 227 1.37 -27.06 2.65
N ASP A 228 0.43 -27.91 3.09
CA ASP A 228 0.48 -29.36 2.87
C ASP A 228 0.48 -29.69 1.38
N ALA A 229 -0.40 -29.03 0.60
CA ALA A 229 -0.46 -29.21 -0.86
C ALA A 229 0.82 -28.77 -1.58
N LEU A 230 1.57 -27.86 -0.98
CA LEU A 230 2.83 -27.34 -1.52
C LEU A 230 4.07 -28.02 -0.94
N GLY A 231 3.93 -28.83 0.11
CA GLY A 231 5.03 -29.48 0.80
C GLY A 231 5.91 -28.51 1.61
N GLU A 232 5.31 -27.46 2.17
CA GLU A 232 6.02 -26.40 2.89
C GLU A 232 5.49 -26.21 4.32
N SER A 233 6.28 -25.57 5.18
CA SER A 233 5.79 -25.10 6.48
C SER A 233 5.10 -23.73 6.33
N VAL A 234 4.18 -23.41 7.25
CA VAL A 234 3.42 -22.13 7.24
C VAL A 234 4.36 -20.93 7.30
N GLU A 235 5.36 -20.97 8.19
CA GLU A 235 6.33 -19.87 8.35
C GLU A 235 7.26 -19.74 7.13
N GLY A 236 7.73 -20.86 6.59
CA GLY A 236 8.61 -20.89 5.42
C GLY A 236 7.88 -20.39 4.17
N PHE A 237 6.65 -20.87 3.98
CA PHE A 237 5.81 -20.45 2.88
C PHE A 237 5.47 -18.95 2.98
N TRP A 238 5.08 -18.45 4.15
CA TRP A 238 4.77 -17.04 4.34
C TRP A 238 5.97 -16.13 4.03
N ALA A 239 7.14 -16.47 4.53
CA ALA A 239 8.36 -15.70 4.25
C ALA A 239 8.63 -15.61 2.73
N ARG A 240 8.46 -16.73 2.01
CA ARG A 240 8.62 -16.80 0.57
C ARG A 240 7.53 -16.02 -0.18
N LEU A 241 6.27 -16.23 0.18
CA LEU A 241 5.11 -15.56 -0.42
C LEU A 241 5.23 -14.03 -0.26
N ARG A 242 5.51 -13.57 0.96
CA ARG A 242 5.72 -12.16 1.26
C ARG A 242 6.87 -11.58 0.42
N GLY A 243 7.98 -12.31 0.31
CA GLY A 243 9.12 -11.87 -0.51
C GLY A 243 8.81 -11.72 -2.01
N ARG A 244 7.69 -12.27 -2.50
CA ARG A 244 7.23 -12.13 -3.89
C ARG A 244 6.24 -11.00 -4.10
N VAL A 245 5.65 -10.49 -3.04
CA VAL A 245 4.77 -9.31 -3.11
C VAL A 245 5.63 -8.07 -3.12
N THR A 246 5.63 -7.36 -4.23
CA THR A 246 6.43 -6.15 -4.43
C THR A 246 5.58 -4.89 -4.46
N SER A 247 4.29 -5.03 -4.73
CA SER A 247 3.35 -3.90 -4.81
C SER A 247 1.91 -4.37 -4.68
N PHE A 248 0.98 -3.43 -4.56
CA PHE A 248 -0.46 -3.73 -4.61
C PHE A 248 -0.90 -4.40 -5.93
N ALA A 249 -0.11 -4.31 -7.02
CA ALA A 249 -0.39 -5.03 -8.26
C ALA A 249 -0.32 -6.56 -8.11
N ASP A 250 0.33 -7.05 -7.06
CA ASP A 250 0.41 -8.47 -6.72
C ASP A 250 -0.76 -8.93 -5.83
N LEU A 251 -1.65 -8.00 -5.45
CA LEU A 251 -2.82 -8.26 -4.63
C LEU A 251 -4.10 -8.25 -5.47
N GLU A 252 -5.13 -8.90 -4.96
CA GLU A 252 -6.46 -8.85 -5.55
C GLU A 252 -7.12 -7.49 -5.29
N PRO A 253 -7.92 -6.97 -6.25
CA PRO A 253 -8.50 -5.64 -6.16
C PRO A 253 -9.38 -5.41 -4.92
N GLU A 254 -10.06 -6.46 -4.45
CA GLU A 254 -10.93 -6.40 -3.28
C GLU A 254 -10.14 -6.12 -2.00
N LEU A 255 -8.97 -6.75 -1.83
CA LEU A 255 -8.08 -6.47 -0.71
C LEU A 255 -7.51 -5.05 -0.82
N VAL A 256 -7.03 -4.68 -2.01
CA VAL A 256 -6.50 -3.33 -2.24
C VAL A 256 -7.55 -2.28 -1.89
N GLY A 257 -8.76 -2.39 -2.44
CA GLY A 257 -9.82 -1.42 -2.19
C GLY A 257 -10.28 -1.37 -0.72
N ALA A 258 -10.21 -2.50 0.01
CA ALA A 258 -10.52 -2.51 1.43
C ALA A 258 -9.48 -1.73 2.25
N VAL A 259 -8.19 -1.95 1.99
CA VAL A 259 -7.09 -1.27 2.69
C VAL A 259 -7.04 0.22 2.35
N GLU A 260 -7.18 0.58 1.07
CA GLU A 260 -7.18 1.99 0.64
C GLU A 260 -8.25 2.80 1.36
N ARG A 261 -9.47 2.25 1.48
CA ARG A 261 -10.55 2.92 2.23
C ARG A 261 -10.23 3.15 3.70
N LEU A 262 -9.50 2.23 4.33
CA LEU A 262 -9.07 2.41 5.72
C LEU A 262 -8.02 3.51 5.84
N ILE A 263 -7.05 3.52 4.93
CA ILE A 263 -6.01 4.53 4.90
C ILE A 263 -6.63 5.91 4.69
N ASP A 264 -7.53 6.04 3.72
CA ASP A 264 -8.26 7.28 3.48
C ASP A 264 -9.02 7.76 4.69
N PHE A 265 -9.75 6.85 5.35
CA PHE A 265 -10.54 7.18 6.53
C PHE A 265 -9.69 7.70 7.69
N VAL A 266 -8.54 7.08 7.96
CA VAL A 266 -7.65 7.53 9.04
C VAL A 266 -6.78 8.73 8.64
N ALA A 267 -6.67 9.01 7.33
CA ALA A 267 -5.95 10.16 6.78
C ALA A 267 -6.77 11.45 6.76
N GLU A 268 -8.10 11.35 6.68
CA GLU A 268 -8.96 12.52 6.59
C GLU A 268 -8.64 13.52 7.72
N PRO A 269 -8.44 14.80 7.38
CA PRO A 269 -8.25 15.84 8.39
C PRO A 269 -9.52 15.93 9.28
N GLU A 270 -9.30 16.19 10.56
CA GLU A 270 -10.40 16.58 11.43
C GLU A 270 -11.15 17.74 10.76
N GLY A 271 -12.45 17.55 10.50
CA GLY A 271 -13.27 18.64 9.98
C GLY A 271 -13.12 19.82 10.93
N ASP A 272 -12.67 20.94 10.40
CA ASP A 272 -12.71 22.23 11.09
C ASP A 272 -14.18 22.49 11.42
N SER A 273 -14.59 22.11 12.62
CA SER A 273 -15.87 22.50 13.19
C SER A 273 -15.76 24.02 13.38
N GLY A 274 -15.98 24.74 12.28
CA GLY A 274 -16.09 26.18 12.30
C GLY A 274 -17.02 26.59 13.42
N ASP A 275 -16.44 27.22 14.42
CA ASP A 275 -17.14 27.98 15.45
C ASP A 275 -17.91 29.10 14.75
N GLU A 276 -19.12 28.77 14.24
CA GLU A 276 -20.12 29.74 13.88
C GLU A 276 -20.86 30.17 15.18
N THR A 277 -20.14 30.88 16.02
CA THR A 277 -20.80 31.73 17.06
C THR A 277 -20.48 33.17 16.72
N GLY A 278 -21.41 33.76 15.97
CA GLY A 278 -21.53 35.20 15.74
C GLY A 278 -22.87 35.67 16.18
#